data_1e3a67cd043803ca4c9f4a2a30e0a467
#
_entry.id   1e3a67cd043803ca4c9f4a2a30e0a467
#
_cell.length_a   1.000
_cell.length_b   1.000
_cell.length_c   1.000
_cell.angle_alpha   90.00
_cell.angle_beta   90.00
_cell.angle_gamma   90.00
#
_symmetry.space_group_name_H-M   'P 1'
#
loop_
_entity.id
_entity.type
_entity.pdbx_description
1 polymer ?
#
loop_
_entity_poly.entity_id
_entity_poly.type
_entity_poly.pdbx_seq_one_letter_code
_entity_poly.pdbx_strand_id
1 'polypeptide(L)'
;VNNPVQTPFKHNFKRMENKFEYLMIDGRGQLPEPWSNYPVLTDYETVTIYRNGRNYLDALVGQQDGWWTAGVHMQIGGSGGGFNPGRKWGQFANRDNALLWALGWMLSSNKLQGAARQAVLDKIDSIRQLKLF
;
A
#
# COMPACT_ATOMS: atom_id res chain seq x y z
N VAL A 1 -5.40 12.50 -18.10
CA VAL A 1 -5.25 12.25 -17.93
C VAL A 1 -5.05 11.68 -17.83
N ASN A 2 -4.98 11.72 -17.94
CA ASN A 2 -4.84 11.33 -17.78
C ASN A 2 -4.26 10.80 -17.63
N ASN A 3 -3.80 10.74 -17.84
CA ASN A 3 -3.29 10.29 -17.68
C ASN A 3 -2.48 10.00 -17.58
N PRO A 4 -2.04 10.15 -17.58
CA PRO A 4 -1.22 9.79 -17.58
C PRO A 4 -0.82 9.00 -17.39
N VAL A 5 -0.92 8.94 -17.73
CA VAL A 5 -0.63 8.29 -17.52
C VAL A 5 -0.32 7.64 -17.90
N GLN A 6 -0.34 7.60 -18.40
CA GLN A 6 0.04 7.02 -18.66
C GLN A 6 0.88 6.73 -18.91
N THR A 7 1.46 6.94 -19.13
CA THR A 7 2.24 6.74 -19.28
C THR A 7 3.10 6.33 -19.04
N PRO A 8 3.70 6.52 -18.83
CA PRO A 8 4.64 5.91 -18.81
C PRO A 8 4.89 4.96 -18.02
N PHE A 9 4.63 4.71 -17.51
CA PHE A 9 4.77 3.84 -16.88
C PHE A 9 4.51 2.88 -17.37
N LYS A 10 4.21 2.88 -18.10
CA LYS A 10 3.93 2.01 -18.57
C LYS A 10 4.88 1.26 -19.02
N HIS A 11 5.63 1.41 -19.22
CA HIS A 11 6.38 0.61 -19.83
C HIS A 11 7.33 0.01 -19.03
N ASN A 12 7.52 -0.05 -18.49
CA ASN A 12 8.39 -0.65 -18.02
C ASN A 12 8.26 -1.28 -17.01
N PHE A 13 7.62 -1.47 -16.62
CA PHE A 13 7.57 -2.05 -15.71
C PHE A 13 7.51 -3.25 -15.78
N LYS A 14 7.69 -3.70 -16.41
CA LYS A 14 7.85 -4.83 -16.61
C LYS A 14 8.29 -5.68 -15.58
N ARG A 15 8.91 -5.32 -14.65
CA ARG A 15 9.43 -6.17 -13.70
C ARG A 15 8.58 -6.20 -12.50
N MET A 16 8.86 -7.09 -11.62
CA MET A 16 8.10 -7.22 -10.42
C MET A 16 8.15 -6.01 -9.58
N GLU A 17 9.25 -5.38 -9.54
CA GLU A 17 9.34 -4.20 -8.74
C GLU A 17 8.44 -3.12 -9.28
N ASN A 18 8.04 -3.24 -10.50
CA ASN A 18 7.14 -2.26 -11.07
C ASN A 18 5.72 -2.43 -10.65
N LYS A 19 5.40 -3.57 -10.03
CA LYS A 19 4.12 -3.70 -9.41
C LYS A 19 3.90 -2.64 -8.37
N PHE A 20 4.93 -2.38 -7.58
CA PHE A 20 4.82 -1.39 -6.53
C PHE A 20 4.60 -0.01 -7.12
N GLU A 21 5.35 0.35 -8.13
CA GLU A 21 5.18 1.63 -8.79
C GLU A 21 3.80 1.74 -9.42
N TYR A 22 3.37 0.68 -10.06
CA TYR A 22 2.07 0.66 -10.69
C TYR A 22 0.97 0.95 -9.67
N LEU A 23 1.10 0.39 -8.49
CA LEU A 23 0.09 0.58 -7.46
C LEU A 23 0.04 2.00 -6.93
N MET A 24 1.03 2.82 -7.24
CA MET A 24 1.11 4.16 -6.73
C MET A 24 0.70 5.23 -7.72
N ILE A 25 0.29 4.85 -8.92
CA ILE A 25 0.00 5.86 -9.92
C ILE A 25 -1.32 6.59 -9.69
N ASP A 26 -2.18 6.06 -8.86
CA ASP A 26 -3.49 6.61 -8.66
C ASP A 26 -3.46 7.74 -7.64
N GLY A 27 -2.95 8.88 -8.07
CA GLY A 27 -3.00 10.08 -7.25
C GLY A 27 -1.78 10.37 -6.41
N ARG A 28 -0.86 9.43 -6.33
CA ARG A 28 0.33 9.68 -5.55
C ARG A 28 1.15 10.79 -6.16
N GLY A 29 1.70 11.63 -5.35
CA GLY A 29 2.51 12.73 -5.85
C GLY A 29 1.77 14.01 -6.08
N GLN A 30 0.47 14.00 -5.82
CA GLN A 30 -0.31 15.21 -6.00
C GLN A 30 -0.51 15.96 -4.70
N LEU A 31 0.32 15.67 -3.72
CA LEU A 31 0.25 16.34 -2.45
C LEU A 31 0.84 17.74 -2.56
N PRO A 32 0.15 18.75 -1.99
CA PRO A 32 0.75 20.06 -1.93
C PRO A 32 1.97 20.07 -1.02
N GLU A 33 2.85 20.99 -1.24
CA GLU A 33 4.00 21.14 -0.37
C GLU A 33 3.67 22.06 0.78
N PRO A 34 4.25 21.83 1.94
CA PRO A 34 5.15 20.70 2.24
C PRO A 34 4.33 19.52 2.73
N TRP A 35 4.46 18.43 2.02
CA TRP A 35 3.71 17.22 2.35
C TRP A 35 4.04 16.71 3.77
N SER A 36 5.25 16.97 4.22
CA SER A 36 5.67 16.51 5.54
C SER A 36 4.85 17.11 6.68
N ASN A 37 4.16 18.20 6.42
CA ASN A 37 3.34 18.85 7.44
C ASN A 37 1.94 18.24 7.53
N TYR A 38 1.61 17.34 6.63
CA TYR A 38 0.30 16.70 6.66
C TYR A 38 0.27 15.68 7.79
N PRO A 39 -0.75 15.71 8.64
CA PRO A 39 -0.83 14.75 9.74
C PRO A 39 -1.18 13.37 9.22
N VAL A 40 -0.82 12.36 10.01
CA VAL A 40 -1.31 11.01 9.73
C VAL A 40 -2.64 10.83 10.46
N LEU A 41 -3.40 9.83 10.04
CA LEU A 41 -4.68 9.52 10.65
C LEU A 41 -4.48 8.80 11.97
N THR A 42 -5.38 9.06 12.91
CA THR A 42 -5.43 8.32 14.16
C THR A 42 -6.60 7.34 14.16
N ASP A 43 -7.51 7.47 13.20
CA ASP A 43 -8.67 6.60 13.07
C ASP A 43 -8.65 6.00 11.70
N TYR A 44 -8.58 4.68 11.62
CA TYR A 44 -8.43 3.98 10.35
C TYR A 44 -8.85 2.53 10.52
N GLU A 45 -9.03 1.86 9.39
CA GLU A 45 -9.37 0.44 9.36
C GLU A 45 -8.07 -0.39 9.34
N THR A 46 -8.04 -1.46 10.13
CA THR A 46 -6.92 -2.39 10.12
C THR A 46 -7.32 -3.66 9.39
N VAL A 47 -6.54 -4.02 8.37
CA VAL A 47 -6.75 -5.24 7.62
C VAL A 47 -5.58 -6.16 7.94
N THR A 48 -5.85 -7.20 8.72
CA THR A 48 -4.81 -8.14 9.10
C THR A 48 -4.51 -9.08 7.94
N ILE A 49 -3.28 -9.07 7.47
CA ILE A 49 -2.85 -9.89 6.34
C ILE A 49 -2.25 -11.20 6.83
N TYR A 50 -1.50 -11.14 7.91
CA TYR A 50 -0.78 -12.30 8.40
C TYR A 50 -0.59 -12.18 9.91
N ARG A 51 -0.72 -13.29 10.60
CA ARG A 51 -0.47 -13.32 12.02
C ARG A 51 -0.01 -14.70 12.42
N ASN A 52 1.15 -14.77 13.09
CA ASN A 52 1.68 -16.03 13.56
C ASN A 52 2.54 -15.73 14.78
N GLY A 53 1.98 -15.97 15.96
CA GLY A 53 2.67 -15.67 17.20
C GLY A 53 2.91 -14.16 17.30
N ARG A 54 4.16 -13.78 17.44
CA ARG A 54 4.52 -12.37 17.54
C ARG A 54 4.64 -11.69 16.19
N ASN A 55 4.65 -12.46 15.12
CA ASN A 55 4.78 -11.91 13.78
C ASN A 55 3.43 -11.48 13.26
N TYR A 56 3.38 -10.33 12.63
CA TYR A 56 2.12 -9.86 12.04
C TYR A 56 2.39 -8.86 10.91
N LEU A 57 1.41 -8.78 10.03
CA LEU A 57 1.37 -7.79 8.97
C LEU A 57 -0.03 -7.21 8.95
N ASP A 58 -0.14 -5.93 9.21
CA ASP A 58 -1.41 -5.22 9.17
C ASP A 58 -1.32 -4.11 8.13
N ALA A 59 -2.26 -4.11 7.21
CA ALA A 59 -2.42 -3.01 6.27
C ALA A 59 -3.47 -2.08 6.87
N LEU A 60 -3.20 -0.80 6.84
CA LEU A 60 -4.08 0.21 7.43
C LEU A 60 -4.60 1.10 6.32
N VAL A 61 -5.90 1.32 6.29
CA VAL A 61 -6.49 2.20 5.28
C VAL A 61 -7.47 3.15 5.93
N GLY A 62 -7.58 4.33 5.36
CA GLY A 62 -8.50 5.33 5.86
C GLY A 62 -8.68 6.43 4.84
N GLN A 63 -9.51 7.41 5.17
CA GLN A 63 -9.75 8.54 4.28
C GLN A 63 -9.31 9.84 4.95
N GLN A 64 -8.71 10.70 4.16
CA GLN A 64 -8.27 12.00 4.61
C GLN A 64 -8.59 12.99 3.48
N ASP A 65 -9.45 13.95 3.78
CA ASP A 65 -9.86 14.96 2.81
C ASP A 65 -10.43 14.35 1.53
N GLY A 66 -11.16 13.26 1.68
CA GLY A 66 -11.82 12.62 0.54
C GLY A 66 -10.95 11.66 -0.23
N TRP A 67 -9.67 11.58 0.07
CA TRP A 67 -8.76 10.62 -0.57
C TRP A 67 -8.54 9.43 0.33
N TRP A 68 -8.43 8.26 -0.29
CA TRP A 68 -8.01 7.08 0.45
C TRP A 68 -6.49 7.11 0.63
N THR A 69 -6.04 6.62 1.75
CA THR A 69 -4.64 6.59 2.06
C THR A 69 -4.35 5.33 2.87
N ALA A 70 -3.10 4.95 2.95
CA ALA A 70 -2.74 3.69 3.57
C ALA A 70 -1.50 3.82 4.43
N GLY A 71 -1.37 2.87 5.33
CA GLY A 71 -0.19 2.71 6.15
C GLY A 71 0.04 1.23 6.41
N VAL A 72 1.04 0.94 7.20
CA VAL A 72 1.46 -0.42 7.48
C VAL A 72 1.95 -0.51 8.92
N HIS A 73 1.54 -1.55 9.63
CA HIS A 73 2.20 -1.94 10.88
C HIS A 73 2.63 -3.39 10.71
N MET A 74 3.89 -3.66 10.97
CA MET A 74 4.37 -5.02 10.80
C MET A 74 5.47 -5.34 11.79
N GLN A 75 5.57 -6.62 12.11
CA GLN A 75 6.65 -7.16 12.92
C GLN A 75 6.96 -8.55 12.40
N ILE A 76 8.21 -8.73 11.96
CA ILE A 76 8.67 -10.00 11.44
C ILE A 76 10.05 -10.26 12.00
N GLY A 77 10.20 -11.45 12.65
CA GLY A 77 11.50 -11.86 13.14
C GLY A 77 12.10 -10.94 14.19
N GLY A 78 11.27 -10.38 15.05
CA GLY A 78 11.75 -9.50 16.11
C GLY A 78 12.02 -8.08 15.66
N SER A 79 11.77 -7.79 14.40
CA SER A 79 11.99 -6.46 13.82
C SER A 79 10.64 -5.91 13.41
N GLY A 80 10.32 -4.70 13.84
CA GLY A 80 9.01 -4.16 13.55
C GLY A 80 9.02 -2.68 13.36
N GLY A 81 7.88 -2.17 12.92
CA GLY A 81 7.70 -0.75 12.71
C GLY A 81 6.52 -0.51 11.80
N GLY A 82 6.38 0.73 11.37
CA GLY A 82 5.30 1.06 10.48
C GLY A 82 4.94 2.53 10.54
N PHE A 83 3.82 2.85 9.93
CA PHE A 83 3.32 4.21 9.89
C PHE A 83 1.82 4.18 9.69
N ASN A 84 1.15 5.16 10.27
CA ASN A 84 -0.29 5.28 10.12
C ASN A 84 -0.63 5.84 8.74
N PRO A 85 -1.86 5.59 8.25
CA PRO A 85 -2.26 6.15 6.96
C PRO A 85 -2.19 7.67 6.94
N GLY A 86 -1.83 8.22 5.81
CA GLY A 86 -1.77 9.66 5.64
C GLY A 86 -1.48 10.01 4.20
N ARG A 87 -2.05 11.13 3.74
CA ARG A 87 -1.85 11.57 2.37
C ARG A 87 -0.38 11.85 2.06
N LYS A 88 0.41 12.12 3.10
CA LYS A 88 1.83 12.36 2.90
C LYS A 88 2.56 11.13 2.34
N TRP A 89 1.99 9.94 2.51
CA TRP A 89 2.58 8.72 1.97
C TRP A 89 2.06 8.40 0.58
N GLY A 90 0.83 8.81 0.29
CA GLY A 90 0.20 8.57 -1.00
C GLY A 90 -1.29 8.74 -0.87
N GLN A 91 -1.94 9.07 -1.96
CA GLN A 91 -3.38 9.26 -1.94
C GLN A 91 -3.99 8.57 -3.16
N PHE A 92 -5.15 7.97 -2.96
CA PHE A 92 -5.76 7.08 -3.93
C PHE A 92 -7.25 7.37 -4.05
N ALA A 93 -7.79 7.07 -5.23
CA ALA A 93 -9.20 7.33 -5.50
C ALA A 93 -10.12 6.35 -4.77
N ASN A 94 -9.65 5.14 -4.49
CA ASN A 94 -10.49 4.16 -3.85
C ASN A 94 -9.72 3.33 -2.84
N ARG A 95 -10.49 2.62 -2.01
CA ARG A 95 -9.93 1.84 -0.92
C ARG A 95 -9.02 0.73 -1.41
N ASP A 96 -9.43 0.04 -2.48
CA ASP A 96 -8.64 -1.09 -2.96
C ASP A 96 -7.25 -0.67 -3.43
N ASN A 97 -7.15 0.48 -4.09
CA ASN A 97 -5.85 0.97 -4.54
C ASN A 97 -4.96 1.35 -3.38
N ALA A 98 -5.53 1.94 -2.34
CA ALA A 98 -4.76 2.25 -1.13
C ALA A 98 -4.26 0.96 -0.48
N LEU A 99 -5.13 -0.04 -0.40
CA LEU A 99 -4.77 -1.32 0.19
C LEU A 99 -3.68 -2.01 -0.62
N LEU A 100 -3.81 -1.99 -1.94
CA LEU A 100 -2.79 -2.58 -2.81
C LEU A 100 -1.45 -1.89 -2.64
N TRP A 101 -1.47 -0.57 -2.45
CA TRP A 101 -0.23 0.16 -2.21
C TRP A 101 0.45 -0.33 -0.93
N ALA A 102 -0.32 -0.51 0.14
CA ALA A 102 0.23 -0.99 1.40
C ALA A 102 0.85 -2.38 1.23
N LEU A 103 0.14 -3.26 0.51
CA LEU A 103 0.65 -4.60 0.26
C LEU A 103 1.93 -4.57 -0.57
N GLY A 104 1.97 -3.71 -1.57
CA GLY A 104 3.18 -3.52 -2.37
C GLY A 104 4.34 -3.01 -1.54
N TRP A 105 4.04 -2.11 -0.61
CA TRP A 105 5.06 -1.60 0.28
C TRP A 105 5.64 -2.73 1.13
N MET A 106 4.78 -3.63 1.64
CA MET A 106 5.24 -4.78 2.40
C MET A 106 6.18 -5.65 1.58
N LEU A 107 5.86 -5.85 0.30
CA LEU A 107 6.69 -6.68 -0.56
C LEU A 107 8.06 -6.07 -0.82
N SER A 108 8.21 -4.78 -0.59
CA SER A 108 9.50 -4.13 -0.79
C SER A 108 10.50 -4.46 0.34
N SER A 109 10.02 -5.05 1.43
CA SER A 109 10.88 -5.40 2.55
C SER A 109 11.60 -6.70 2.26
N ASN A 110 12.92 -6.71 2.40
CA ASN A 110 13.69 -7.93 2.17
C ASN A 110 13.57 -8.91 3.32
N LYS A 111 12.91 -8.53 4.41
CA LYS A 111 12.67 -9.43 5.52
C LYS A 111 11.41 -10.26 5.33
N LEU A 112 10.61 -9.91 4.35
CA LEU A 112 9.35 -10.59 4.11
C LEU A 112 9.59 -11.83 3.28
N GLN A 113 9.45 -12.99 3.89
CA GLN A 113 9.74 -14.26 3.26
C GLN A 113 8.71 -15.31 3.67
N GLY A 114 8.71 -16.43 2.96
CA GLY A 114 7.93 -17.60 3.36
C GLY A 114 6.44 -17.34 3.43
N ALA A 115 5.81 -17.84 4.47
CA ALA A 115 4.36 -17.77 4.61
C ALA A 115 3.84 -16.33 4.69
N ALA A 116 4.60 -15.46 5.33
CA ALA A 116 4.18 -14.06 5.43
C ALA A 116 4.15 -13.41 4.06
N ARG A 117 5.18 -13.65 3.25
CA ARG A 117 5.22 -13.11 1.89
C ARG A 117 4.09 -13.68 1.05
N GLN A 118 3.85 -14.98 1.18
CA GLN A 118 2.79 -15.62 0.41
C GLN A 118 1.42 -15.05 0.78
N ALA A 119 1.22 -14.74 2.05
CA ALA A 119 -0.05 -14.15 2.47
C ALA A 119 -0.29 -12.80 1.80
N VAL A 120 0.76 -11.99 1.65
CA VAL A 120 0.64 -10.71 0.95
C VAL A 120 0.29 -10.93 -0.52
N LEU A 121 1.00 -11.86 -1.17
CA LEU A 121 0.75 -12.15 -2.58
C LEU A 121 -0.67 -12.66 -2.79
N ASP A 122 -1.14 -13.53 -1.92
CA ASP A 122 -2.50 -14.08 -2.00
C ASP A 122 -3.54 -12.97 -1.85
N LYS A 123 -3.28 -12.03 -0.94
CA LYS A 123 -4.22 -10.93 -0.74
C LYS A 123 -4.27 -10.03 -1.96
N ILE A 124 -3.13 -9.75 -2.56
CA ILE A 124 -3.09 -8.95 -3.79
C ILE A 124 -3.89 -9.63 -4.88
N ASP A 125 -3.68 -10.93 -5.06
CA ASP A 125 -4.40 -11.66 -6.10
C ASP A 125 -5.89 -11.65 -5.84
N SER A 126 -6.29 -11.82 -4.59
CA SER A 126 -7.69 -11.79 -4.21
C SER A 126 -8.36 -10.47 -4.58
N ILE A 127 -7.70 -9.35 -4.28
CA ILE A 127 -8.25 -8.04 -4.58
C ILE A 127 -8.36 -7.85 -6.09
N ARG A 128 -7.34 -8.26 -6.82
CA ARG A 128 -7.33 -8.09 -8.27
C ARG A 128 -8.36 -8.95 -8.96
N GLN A 129 -8.56 -10.16 -8.47
CA GLN A 129 -9.58 -11.02 -9.06
C GLN A 129 -10.96 -10.45 -8.88
N LEU A 130 -11.25 -9.89 -7.72
CA LEU A 130 -12.55 -9.27 -7.49
C LEU A 130 -12.79 -8.11 -8.45
N LYS A 131 -11.73 -7.39 -8.81
CA LYS A 131 -11.88 -6.26 -9.70
C LYS A 131 -12.13 -6.66 -11.15
N LEU A 132 -11.89 -7.92 -11.49
CA LEU A 132 -12.14 -8.40 -12.83
C LEU A 132 -13.60 -8.77 -13.03
N PHE A 133 -14.36 -8.84 -11.99
CA PHE A 133 -15.78 -9.18 -12.07
C PHE A 133 -16.63 -8.03 -11.56
#